data_b09dd5a20422c7fac9bc2db22bf7924a
#
_entry.id   b09dd5a20422c7fac9bc2db22bf7924a
#
_cell.length_a   1.000
_cell.length_b   1.000
_cell.length_c   1.000
_cell.angle_alpha   90.00
_cell.angle_beta   90.00
_cell.angle_gamma   90.00
#
_symmetry.space_group_name_H-M   'P 1'
#
loop_
_entity.id
_entity.type
_entity.pdbx_description
1 polymer ?
#
loop_
_entity_poly.entity_id
_entity_poly.type
_entity_poly.pdbx_seq_one_letter_code
_entity_poly.pdbx_strand_id
1 'polypeptide(L)'
;MSGIVVGVDGSGHSQRALEQAMKEAAIRHVPLTVLTVHEAVRGYYGHMTMYADDPDRTEEARKAAQAEVDEVLAGLDGPRPDSVTVTAVHGYPVEELINAGKDADMIVLGSRGAGGFTRLMMGSVSSQVPQHAHCPVIIVPPENRG
;
A
#
# COMPACT_ATOMS: atom_id res chain seq x y z
N MET A 1 14.19 -13.58 4.88
CA MET A 1 14.75 -12.23 4.95
C MET A 1 13.61 -11.22 4.96
N SER A 2 13.65 -10.32 5.91
CA SER A 2 12.67 -9.25 5.99
C SER A 2 12.78 -8.32 4.80
N GLY A 3 11.92 -7.37 4.68
CA GLY A 3 11.92 -6.43 3.60
C GLY A 3 11.04 -5.25 3.92
N ILE A 4 10.74 -4.47 2.91
CA ILE A 4 9.89 -3.30 3.05
C ILE A 4 8.53 -3.60 2.43
N VAL A 5 7.47 -3.18 3.11
CA VAL A 5 6.10 -3.27 2.60
C VAL A 5 5.62 -1.85 2.31
N VAL A 6 5.08 -1.62 1.12
CA VAL A 6 4.44 -0.36 0.80
C VAL A 6 2.99 -0.62 0.42
N GLY A 7 2.07 0.15 1.01
CA GLY A 7 0.66 0.07 0.67
C GLY A 7 0.31 1.03 -0.45
N VAL A 8 -0.39 0.53 -1.45
CA VAL A 8 -0.89 1.33 -2.58
C VAL A 8 -2.38 1.07 -2.77
N ASP A 9 -3.10 2.04 -3.26
CA ASP A 9 -4.55 1.94 -3.45
C ASP A 9 -5.03 2.23 -4.87
N GLY A 10 -4.09 2.38 -5.81
CA GLY A 10 -4.43 2.65 -7.19
C GLY A 10 -4.88 4.07 -7.50
N SER A 11 -4.87 4.94 -6.51
CA SER A 11 -5.38 6.31 -6.66
C SER A 11 -4.41 7.30 -7.30
N GLY A 12 -3.15 6.93 -7.42
CA GLY A 12 -2.10 7.86 -7.82
C GLY A 12 -1.52 8.64 -6.64
N HIS A 13 -2.24 8.75 -5.53
CA HIS A 13 -1.74 9.42 -4.34
C HIS A 13 -0.63 8.64 -3.65
N SER A 14 -0.52 7.35 -3.95
CA SER A 14 0.49 6.48 -3.36
C SER A 14 1.81 6.44 -4.14
N GLN A 15 1.91 7.15 -5.27
CA GLN A 15 3.14 7.11 -6.09
C GLN A 15 4.37 7.61 -5.35
N ARG A 16 4.24 8.66 -4.55
CA ARG A 16 5.39 9.14 -3.77
C ARG A 16 5.80 8.17 -2.69
N ALA A 17 4.83 7.52 -2.05
CA ALA A 17 5.14 6.47 -1.08
C ALA A 17 5.86 5.31 -1.74
N LEU A 18 5.39 4.91 -2.91
CA LEU A 18 6.00 3.84 -3.69
C LEU A 18 7.43 4.18 -4.09
N GLU A 19 7.66 5.39 -4.56
CA GLU A 19 9.00 5.86 -4.90
C GLU A 19 9.93 5.85 -3.69
N GLN A 20 9.44 6.34 -2.54
CA GLN A 20 10.22 6.34 -1.31
C GLN A 20 10.56 4.91 -0.88
N ALA A 21 9.60 4.00 -0.97
CA ALA A 21 9.82 2.60 -0.61
C ALA A 21 10.86 1.94 -1.52
N MET A 22 10.83 2.26 -2.82
CA MET A 22 11.83 1.75 -3.76
C MET A 22 13.23 2.23 -3.41
N LYS A 23 13.37 3.50 -3.07
CA LYS A 23 14.66 4.06 -2.66
C LYS A 23 15.18 3.41 -1.40
N GLU A 24 14.31 3.23 -0.41
CA GLU A 24 14.69 2.58 0.85
C GLU A 24 15.10 1.13 0.64
N ALA A 25 14.34 0.39 -0.17
CA ALA A 25 14.67 -1.00 -0.47
C ALA A 25 16.02 -1.13 -1.20
N ALA A 26 16.27 -0.23 -2.14
CA ALA A 26 17.55 -0.22 -2.88
C ALA A 26 18.73 0.07 -1.95
N ILE A 27 18.60 1.08 -1.09
CA ILE A 27 19.68 1.45 -0.17
C ILE A 27 19.97 0.33 0.83
N ARG A 28 18.94 -0.35 1.31
CA ARG A 28 19.08 -1.39 2.32
C ARG A 28 19.34 -2.76 1.73
N HIS A 29 19.25 -2.91 0.42
CA HIS A 29 19.41 -4.20 -0.28
C HIS A 29 18.42 -5.25 0.25
N VAL A 30 17.17 -4.87 0.42
CA VAL A 30 16.11 -5.76 0.87
C VAL A 30 14.99 -5.83 -0.17
N PRO A 31 14.20 -6.92 -0.17
CA PRO A 31 13.07 -7.01 -1.10
C PRO A 31 11.98 -6.01 -0.77
N LEU A 32 11.24 -5.61 -1.79
CA LEU A 32 10.10 -4.73 -1.67
C LEU A 32 8.83 -5.49 -2.01
N THR A 33 7.86 -5.45 -1.12
CA THR A 33 6.52 -5.96 -1.37
C THR A 33 5.57 -4.79 -1.52
N VAL A 34 4.92 -4.71 -2.67
CA VAL A 34 3.88 -3.72 -2.94
C VAL A 34 2.54 -4.38 -2.67
N LEU A 35 1.85 -3.91 -1.66
CA LEU A 35 0.59 -4.50 -1.21
C LEU A 35 -0.57 -3.59 -1.54
N THR A 36 -1.54 -4.12 -2.27
CA THR A 36 -2.82 -3.44 -2.47
C THR A 36 -3.92 -4.29 -1.85
N VAL A 37 -4.81 -3.65 -1.13
CA VAL A 37 -5.91 -4.33 -0.45
C VAL A 37 -7.21 -3.79 -1.02
N HIS A 38 -8.00 -4.67 -1.66
CA HIS A 38 -9.32 -4.25 -2.05
C HIS A 38 -10.29 -4.66 -0.95
N GLU A 39 -11.13 -3.71 -0.57
CA GLU A 39 -12.00 -3.91 0.57
C GLU A 39 -13.07 -4.95 0.30
N ALA A 40 -13.36 -5.72 1.34
CA ALA A 40 -14.49 -6.63 1.33
C ALA A 40 -15.77 -5.81 1.17
N VAL A 41 -16.53 -6.08 0.11
CA VAL A 41 -17.80 -5.43 -0.10
C VAL A 41 -18.83 -6.07 0.83
N ARG A 42 -19.38 -5.27 1.75
CA ARG A 42 -20.49 -5.72 2.58
C ARG A 42 -21.77 -5.62 1.77
N GLY A 43 -22.37 -6.77 1.51
CA GLY A 43 -23.70 -6.83 0.97
C GLY A 43 -24.67 -7.30 2.03
N TYR A 44 -25.89 -6.80 1.99
CA TYR A 44 -26.95 -7.26 2.88
C TYR A 44 -27.95 -8.07 2.05
N TYR A 45 -28.13 -9.32 2.44
CA TYR A 45 -29.19 -10.16 1.91
C TYR A 45 -30.14 -10.48 3.04
N GLY A 46 -31.29 -9.77 3.07
CA GLY A 46 -32.19 -9.86 4.21
C GLY A 46 -31.51 -9.33 5.46
N HIS A 47 -31.33 -10.20 6.45
CA HIS A 47 -30.66 -9.84 7.72
C HIS A 47 -29.22 -10.32 7.81
N MET A 48 -28.68 -10.89 6.71
CA MET A 48 -27.33 -11.43 6.71
C MET A 48 -26.36 -10.51 5.98
N THR A 49 -25.20 -10.30 6.59
CA THR A 49 -24.09 -9.60 5.94
C THR A 49 -23.29 -10.60 5.15
N MET A 50 -23.14 -10.35 3.86
CA MET A 50 -22.33 -11.21 3.00
C MET A 50 -21.09 -10.47 2.53
N TYR A 51 -19.97 -11.19 2.53
CA TYR A 51 -18.71 -10.69 2.01
C TYR A 51 -18.45 -11.41 0.68
N ALA A 52 -18.35 -10.64 -0.38
CA ALA A 52 -18.03 -11.21 -1.68
C ALA A 52 -16.53 -11.16 -1.88
N ASP A 53 -15.93 -12.34 -2.05
CA ASP A 53 -14.57 -12.47 -2.52
C ASP A 53 -14.64 -12.69 -4.03
N ASP A 54 -14.16 -11.72 -4.79
CA ASP A 54 -14.20 -11.76 -6.23
C ASP A 54 -12.76 -11.85 -6.75
N PRO A 55 -12.32 -13.04 -7.20
CA PRO A 55 -10.96 -13.19 -7.73
C PRO A 55 -10.64 -12.27 -8.91
N ASP A 56 -11.65 -11.93 -9.73
CA ASP A 56 -11.43 -11.03 -10.85
C ASP A 56 -11.10 -9.62 -10.38
N ARG A 57 -11.74 -9.16 -9.30
CA ARG A 57 -11.45 -7.85 -8.72
C ARG A 57 -10.08 -7.83 -8.08
N THR A 58 -9.67 -8.92 -7.45
CA THR A 58 -8.34 -9.05 -6.88
C THR A 58 -7.28 -8.96 -7.98
N GLU A 59 -7.49 -9.64 -9.08
CA GLU A 59 -6.54 -9.60 -10.21
C GLU A 59 -6.52 -8.21 -10.86
N GLU A 60 -7.66 -7.54 -10.98
CA GLU A 60 -7.71 -6.17 -11.47
C GLU A 60 -6.93 -5.22 -10.57
N ALA A 61 -7.07 -5.37 -9.25
CA ALA A 61 -6.34 -4.58 -8.28
C ALA A 61 -4.83 -4.83 -8.39
N ARG A 62 -4.44 -6.10 -8.57
CA ARG A 62 -3.03 -6.44 -8.75
C ARG A 62 -2.46 -5.78 -10.01
N LYS A 63 -3.20 -5.84 -11.10
CA LYS A 63 -2.77 -5.23 -12.37
C LYS A 63 -2.64 -3.72 -12.25
N ALA A 64 -3.58 -3.08 -11.56
CA ALA A 64 -3.52 -1.63 -11.34
C ALA A 64 -2.29 -1.25 -10.51
N ALA A 65 -2.00 -2.03 -9.47
CA ALA A 65 -0.81 -1.81 -8.65
C ALA A 65 0.47 -2.06 -9.45
N GLN A 66 0.47 -3.09 -10.29
CA GLN A 66 1.62 -3.38 -11.15
C GLN A 66 1.88 -2.23 -12.13
N ALA A 67 0.82 -1.65 -12.68
CA ALA A 67 0.96 -0.50 -13.57
C ALA A 67 1.57 0.71 -12.85
N GLU A 68 1.18 0.95 -11.60
CA GLU A 68 1.80 2.00 -10.79
C GLU A 68 3.28 1.73 -10.57
N VAL A 69 3.63 0.49 -10.25
CA VAL A 69 5.03 0.08 -10.05
C VAL A 69 5.83 0.34 -11.31
N ASP A 70 5.31 -0.07 -12.46
CA ASP A 70 6.00 0.09 -13.74
C ASP A 70 6.21 1.56 -14.07
N GLU A 71 5.22 2.39 -13.80
CA GLU A 71 5.29 3.83 -14.03
C GLU A 71 6.35 4.49 -13.13
N VAL A 72 6.36 4.15 -11.85
CA VAL A 72 7.34 4.71 -10.92
C VAL A 72 8.74 4.24 -11.26
N LEU A 73 8.92 2.95 -11.61
CA LEU A 73 10.22 2.42 -12.02
C LEU A 73 10.76 3.12 -13.27
N ALA A 74 9.88 3.44 -14.22
CA ALA A 74 10.29 4.11 -15.45
C ALA A 74 10.83 5.51 -15.20
N GLY A 75 10.33 6.19 -14.17
CA GLY A 75 10.78 7.53 -13.82
C GLY A 75 11.78 7.60 -12.67
N LEU A 76 12.21 6.45 -12.16
CA LEU A 76 13.06 6.42 -10.97
C LEU A 76 14.50 6.79 -11.30
N ASP A 77 15.01 7.82 -10.61
CA ASP A 77 16.42 8.20 -10.68
C ASP A 77 17.18 7.46 -9.58
N GLY A 78 18.28 6.84 -9.95
CA GLY A 78 19.15 6.16 -9.00
C GLY A 78 18.94 4.66 -8.96
N PRO A 79 19.46 4.00 -7.92
CA PRO A 79 19.42 2.54 -7.85
C PRO A 79 18.00 2.01 -7.69
N ARG A 80 17.77 0.83 -8.25
CA ARG A 80 16.49 0.14 -8.20
C ARG A 80 16.53 -0.95 -7.13
N PRO A 81 15.37 -1.30 -6.54
CA PRO A 81 15.34 -2.42 -5.61
C PRO A 81 15.71 -3.73 -6.30
N ASP A 82 16.33 -4.62 -5.55
CA ASP A 82 16.77 -5.93 -6.09
C ASP A 82 15.58 -6.80 -6.49
N SER A 83 14.49 -6.71 -5.76
CA SER A 83 13.26 -7.43 -6.11
C SER A 83 12.03 -6.63 -5.71
N VAL A 84 10.99 -6.70 -6.54
CA VAL A 84 9.71 -6.07 -6.28
C VAL A 84 8.62 -7.11 -6.53
N THR A 85 7.80 -7.37 -5.53
CA THR A 85 6.67 -8.28 -5.63
C THR A 85 5.38 -7.49 -5.42
N VAL A 86 4.42 -7.65 -6.32
CA VAL A 86 3.12 -7.00 -6.20
C VAL A 86 2.10 -8.04 -5.74
N THR A 87 1.45 -7.75 -4.63
CA THR A 87 0.45 -8.64 -4.02
C THR A 87 -0.85 -7.89 -3.83
N ALA A 88 -1.93 -8.49 -4.29
CA ALA A 88 -3.27 -7.96 -4.05
C ALA A 88 -4.03 -8.94 -3.15
N VAL A 89 -4.67 -8.41 -2.13
CA VAL A 89 -5.45 -9.22 -1.19
C VAL A 89 -6.82 -8.61 -0.98
N HIS A 90 -7.77 -9.46 -0.66
CA HIS A 90 -9.12 -9.08 -0.29
C HIS A 90 -9.18 -8.99 1.23
N GLY A 91 -9.65 -7.87 1.77
CA GLY A 91 -9.73 -7.72 3.22
C GLY A 91 -9.88 -6.28 3.65
N TYR A 92 -9.33 -5.98 4.82
CA TYR A 92 -9.35 -4.64 5.39
C TYR A 92 -7.94 -4.06 5.35
N PRO A 93 -7.75 -2.90 4.72
CA PRO A 93 -6.39 -2.35 4.51
C PRO A 93 -5.55 -2.23 5.77
N VAL A 94 -6.12 -1.75 6.86
CA VAL A 94 -5.36 -1.59 8.12
C VAL A 94 -4.88 -2.94 8.63
N GLU A 95 -5.76 -3.93 8.70
CA GLU A 95 -5.41 -5.26 9.20
C GLU A 95 -4.37 -5.95 8.31
N GLU A 96 -4.57 -5.88 7.00
CA GLU A 96 -3.66 -6.54 6.06
C GLU A 96 -2.26 -5.92 6.07
N LEU A 97 -2.18 -4.60 6.21
CA LEU A 97 -0.90 -3.92 6.31
C LEU A 97 -0.18 -4.24 7.62
N ILE A 98 -0.92 -4.29 8.73
CA ILE A 98 -0.35 -4.67 10.02
C ILE A 98 0.19 -6.10 9.95
N ASN A 99 -0.59 -7.01 9.37
CA ASN A 99 -0.16 -8.41 9.22
C ASN A 99 1.07 -8.53 8.34
N ALA A 100 1.10 -7.83 7.22
CA ALA A 100 2.27 -7.85 6.33
C ALA A 100 3.51 -7.28 7.01
N GLY A 101 3.31 -6.32 7.90
CA GLY A 101 4.40 -5.67 8.62
C GLY A 101 4.98 -6.47 9.78
N LYS A 102 4.36 -7.59 10.17
CA LYS A 102 4.87 -8.40 11.29
C LYS A 102 6.29 -8.91 11.06
N ASP A 103 6.59 -9.25 9.83
CA ASP A 103 7.92 -9.77 9.46
C ASP A 103 8.72 -8.77 8.61
N ALA A 104 8.25 -7.55 8.48
CA ALA A 104 8.90 -6.54 7.67
C ALA A 104 9.85 -5.67 8.50
N ASP A 105 10.81 -5.06 7.82
CA ASP A 105 11.71 -4.09 8.44
C ASP A 105 11.02 -2.73 8.59
N MET A 106 10.04 -2.46 7.73
CA MET A 106 9.39 -1.17 7.66
C MET A 106 8.14 -1.25 6.79
N ILE A 107 7.15 -0.41 7.12
CA ILE A 107 5.99 -0.18 6.27
C ILE A 107 6.06 1.26 5.76
N VAL A 108 5.76 1.48 4.48
CA VAL A 108 5.71 2.82 3.89
C VAL A 108 4.30 3.08 3.40
N LEU A 109 3.75 4.23 3.75
CA LEU A 109 2.37 4.61 3.39
C LEU A 109 2.33 6.06 2.94
N GLY A 110 1.41 6.39 2.05
CA GLY A 110 1.08 7.77 1.78
C GLY A 110 0.18 8.32 2.89
N SER A 111 0.25 9.62 3.12
CA SER A 111 -0.63 10.27 4.11
C SER A 111 -2.07 10.38 3.63
N ARG A 112 -2.33 10.14 2.33
CA ARG A 112 -3.65 10.17 1.72
C ARG A 112 -3.91 8.87 0.98
N GLY A 113 -5.19 8.50 0.92
CA GLY A 113 -5.64 7.38 0.13
C GLY A 113 -6.73 7.79 -0.83
N ALA A 114 -7.41 6.79 -1.40
CA ALA A 114 -8.47 6.99 -2.40
C ALA A 114 -9.71 7.70 -1.84
N GLY A 115 -9.83 7.82 -0.53
CA GLY A 115 -11.02 8.39 0.12
C GLY A 115 -11.19 9.89 0.00
N GLY A 116 -10.26 10.61 -0.63
CA GLY A 116 -10.40 12.03 -0.87
C GLY A 116 -10.27 12.91 0.36
N PHE A 117 -9.45 12.54 1.31
CA PHE A 117 -9.22 13.31 2.52
C PHE A 117 -8.60 14.67 2.22
N THR A 118 -8.91 15.65 3.05
CA THR A 118 -8.32 16.97 2.91
C THR A 118 -6.84 16.94 3.29
N ARG A 119 -6.12 17.98 2.89
CA ARG A 119 -4.68 18.09 3.15
C ARG A 119 -4.32 18.08 4.63
N LEU A 120 -5.23 18.49 5.48
CA LEU A 120 -4.97 18.65 6.91
C LEU A 120 -5.24 17.39 7.70
N MET A 121 -5.81 16.36 7.06
CA MET A 121 -6.16 15.12 7.74
C MET A 121 -5.44 13.94 7.13
N MET A 122 -4.89 13.11 7.99
CA MET A 122 -4.33 11.82 7.55
C MET A 122 -5.48 10.88 7.20
N GLY A 123 -5.25 10.02 6.22
CA GLY A 123 -6.22 8.98 5.90
C GLY A 123 -6.36 7.98 7.04
N SER A 124 -7.47 7.23 7.04
CA SER A 124 -7.72 6.26 8.10
C SER A 124 -6.61 5.21 8.19
N VAL A 125 -6.10 4.75 7.05
CA VAL A 125 -5.01 3.77 7.02
C VAL A 125 -3.74 4.35 7.60
N SER A 126 -3.35 5.54 7.15
CA SER A 126 -2.09 6.16 7.59
C SER A 126 -2.12 6.59 9.05
N SER A 127 -3.29 6.79 9.64
CA SER A 127 -3.40 7.11 11.06
C SER A 127 -3.46 5.88 11.94
N GLN A 128 -4.07 4.79 11.49
CA GLN A 128 -4.27 3.59 12.31
C GLN A 128 -3.11 2.61 12.24
N VAL A 129 -2.48 2.44 11.08
CA VAL A 129 -1.38 1.49 10.94
C VAL A 129 -0.21 1.82 11.88
N PRO A 130 0.26 3.08 11.99
CA PRO A 130 1.35 3.36 12.91
C PRO A 130 1.05 3.06 14.37
N GLN A 131 -0.21 3.16 14.78
CA GLN A 131 -0.60 2.89 16.16
C GLN A 131 -0.51 1.41 16.53
N HIS A 132 -0.63 0.52 15.56
CA HIS A 132 -0.72 -0.92 15.79
C HIS A 132 0.35 -1.75 15.08
N ALA A 133 1.21 -1.12 14.31
CA ALA A 133 2.24 -1.83 13.56
C ALA A 133 3.30 -2.43 14.47
N HIS A 134 3.93 -3.50 14.01
CA HIS A 134 5.01 -4.19 14.72
C HIS A 134 6.40 -3.81 14.21
N CYS A 135 6.47 -2.82 13.33
CA CYS A 135 7.71 -2.30 12.76
C CYS A 135 7.59 -0.80 12.54
N PRO A 136 8.69 -0.10 12.26
CA PRO A 136 8.63 1.32 11.91
C PRO A 136 7.73 1.58 10.71
N VAL A 137 7.04 2.70 10.72
CA VAL A 137 6.15 3.12 9.63
C VAL A 137 6.58 4.50 9.15
N ILE A 138 6.80 4.62 7.86
CA ILE A 138 7.11 5.91 7.24
C ILE A 138 5.84 6.40 6.55
N ILE A 139 5.45 7.62 6.85
CA ILE A 139 4.30 8.28 6.22
C ILE A 139 4.84 9.33 5.26
N VAL A 140 4.50 9.18 3.98
CA VAL A 140 4.99 10.07 2.92
C VAL A 140 3.90 11.07 2.55
N PRO A 141 4.13 12.37 2.73
CA PRO A 141 3.13 13.37 2.36
C PRO A 141 2.97 13.48 0.85
N PRO A 142 1.85 14.03 0.38
CA PRO A 142 1.65 14.22 -1.05
C PRO A 142 2.67 15.22 -1.62
N GLU A 143 2.94 15.10 -2.91
CA GLU A 143 3.93 15.94 -3.57
C GLU A 143 3.54 17.41 -3.55
N ASN A 144 2.29 17.69 -3.82
CA ASN A 144 1.80 19.06 -3.90
C ASN A 144 1.14 19.46 -2.59
N ARG A 145 1.81 20.36 -1.86
CA ARG A 145 1.31 20.87 -0.59
C ARG A 145 0.71 22.26 -0.68
N GLY A 146 0.74 22.81 -1.87
CA GLY A 146 0.29 24.14 -2.12
C GLY A 146 -1.16 24.41 -1.77
#